data_2d47dc5bbc43cd27d81db07f5a481eee
#
_entry.id   2d47dc5bbc43cd27d81db07f5a481eee
#
_cell.length_a   1.000
_cell.length_b   1.000
_cell.length_c   1.000
_cell.angle_alpha   90.00
_cell.angle_beta   90.00
_cell.angle_gamma   90.00
#
_symmetry.space_group_name_H-M   'P 1'
#
loop_
_entity.id
_entity.type
_entity.pdbx_description
1 polymer ?
#
loop_
_entity_poly.entity_id
_entity_poly.type
_entity_poly.pdbx_seq_one_letter_code
_entity_poly.pdbx_strand_id
1 'polypeptide(L)'
;IDDVYTNLDNMPQRPSASGQQFESAIVIMDPYTGEIKGLSGGTGEKTINFGTNRATQSKRPPGSSIKPIATYGPAMELGLITQYTQVNDAPDIKLSGTSWYPKNSGGGNYGVITIREALQRSLNTVSAQILDKLTPRASYEFLKDKLGVTSLAESDCDYAPLALGQLTNGITVRE
;
A
#
# COMPACT_ATOMS: atom_id res chain seq x y z
N ILE A 1 -17.56 10.97 -7.15
CA ILE A 1 -16.68 11.48 -6.07
C ILE A 1 -17.34 12.68 -5.42
N ASP A 2 -17.68 13.72 -6.18
CA ASP A 2 -18.27 14.95 -5.65
C ASP A 2 -19.59 14.70 -4.93
N ASP A 3 -20.47 13.86 -5.48
CA ASP A 3 -21.74 13.47 -4.84
C ASP A 3 -21.52 12.75 -3.52
N VAL A 4 -20.49 11.92 -3.41
CA VAL A 4 -20.15 11.23 -2.16
C VAL A 4 -19.63 12.22 -1.13
N TYR A 5 -18.76 13.17 -1.52
CA TYR A 5 -18.22 14.17 -0.61
C TYR A 5 -19.24 15.22 -0.17
N THR A 6 -20.19 15.59 -1.03
CA THR A 6 -21.25 16.53 -0.69
C THR A 6 -22.37 15.92 0.14
N ASN A 7 -22.59 14.60 0.07
CA ASN A 7 -23.68 13.92 0.76
C ASN A 7 -23.25 13.12 2.01
N LEU A 8 -21.96 13.12 2.38
CA LEU A 8 -21.51 12.50 3.61
C LEU A 8 -21.60 13.51 4.78
N ASP A 9 -22.75 13.59 5.41
CA ASP A 9 -23.02 14.41 6.60
C ASP A 9 -22.06 14.14 7.77
N ASN A 10 -21.32 13.05 7.73
CA ASN A 10 -20.39 12.62 8.78
C ASN A 10 -18.91 12.66 8.38
N MET A 11 -18.56 13.13 7.19
CA MET A 11 -17.17 13.41 6.90
C MET A 11 -16.70 14.53 7.83
N PRO A 12 -15.58 14.33 8.56
CA PRO A 12 -15.02 15.41 9.32
C PRO A 12 -14.65 16.52 8.34
N GLN A 13 -15.51 17.50 8.21
CA GLN A 13 -15.24 18.80 7.58
C GLN A 13 -14.24 19.54 8.49
N ARG A 14 -13.08 18.94 8.71
CA ARG A 14 -11.99 19.65 9.34
C ARG A 14 -11.20 20.29 8.21
N PRO A 15 -11.37 21.59 7.96
CA PRO A 15 -10.34 22.30 7.26
C PRO A 15 -9.05 22.00 8.04
N SER A 16 -7.98 21.68 7.33
CA SER A 16 -6.66 21.65 7.96
C SER A 16 -6.48 22.96 8.70
N ALA A 17 -5.63 23.00 9.71
CA ALA A 17 -5.30 24.26 10.41
C ALA A 17 -4.85 25.38 9.43
N SER A 18 -4.51 25.02 8.19
CA SER A 18 -4.17 25.92 7.07
C SER A 18 -5.37 26.31 6.19
N GLY A 19 -6.60 25.89 6.49
CA GLY A 19 -7.78 26.18 5.66
C GLY A 19 -7.83 25.39 4.33
N GLN A 20 -6.96 24.40 4.14
CA GLN A 20 -6.99 23.57 2.93
C GLN A 20 -8.21 22.65 2.90
N GLN A 21 -8.89 22.60 1.78
CA GLN A 21 -9.99 21.67 1.54
C GLN A 21 -9.48 20.24 1.35
N PHE A 22 -10.30 19.26 1.71
CA PHE A 22 -10.03 17.87 1.41
C PHE A 22 -10.12 17.67 -0.11
N GLU A 23 -9.15 16.93 -0.63
CA GLU A 23 -9.08 16.57 -2.02
C GLU A 23 -8.94 15.06 -2.16
N SER A 24 -9.47 14.52 -3.23
CA SER A 24 -9.31 13.10 -3.53
C SER A 24 -9.00 12.88 -5.00
N ALA A 25 -8.53 11.67 -5.28
CA ALA A 25 -8.30 11.22 -6.64
C ALA A 25 -8.72 9.76 -6.77
N ILE A 26 -9.16 9.38 -7.97
CA ILE A 26 -9.56 8.00 -8.27
C ILE A 26 -9.05 7.60 -9.65
N VAL A 27 -8.68 6.32 -9.77
CA VAL A 27 -8.43 5.64 -11.03
C VAL A 27 -9.36 4.43 -11.09
N ILE A 28 -10.09 4.27 -12.17
CA ILE A 28 -10.95 3.12 -12.44
C ILE A 28 -10.33 2.34 -13.57
N MET A 29 -10.03 1.08 -13.33
CA MET A 29 -9.39 0.18 -14.27
C MET A 29 -10.27 -1.03 -14.56
N ASP A 30 -10.27 -1.47 -15.80
CA ASP A 30 -10.87 -2.75 -16.20
C ASP A 30 -9.97 -3.89 -15.71
N PRO A 31 -10.45 -4.79 -14.84
CA PRO A 31 -9.62 -5.84 -14.27
C PRO A 31 -9.22 -6.94 -15.28
N TYR A 32 -9.88 -7.00 -16.43
CA TYR A 32 -9.58 -8.01 -17.44
C TYR A 32 -8.59 -7.51 -18.50
N THR A 33 -8.66 -6.23 -18.85
CA THR A 33 -7.82 -5.65 -19.90
C THR A 33 -6.67 -4.79 -19.37
N GLY A 34 -6.75 -4.35 -18.11
CA GLY A 34 -5.81 -3.39 -17.51
C GLY A 34 -5.99 -1.95 -18.02
N GLU A 35 -7.01 -1.68 -18.85
CA GLU A 35 -7.25 -0.35 -19.39
C GLU A 35 -7.83 0.60 -18.32
N ILE A 36 -7.32 1.81 -18.25
CA ILE A 36 -7.90 2.86 -17.42
C ILE A 36 -9.17 3.37 -18.10
N LYS A 37 -10.32 3.09 -17.52
CA LYS A 37 -11.65 3.50 -18.00
C LYS A 37 -12.08 4.88 -17.49
N GLY A 38 -11.53 5.31 -16.35
CA GLY A 38 -11.83 6.61 -15.80
C GLY A 38 -10.74 7.07 -14.84
N LEU A 39 -10.56 8.40 -14.78
CA LEU A 39 -9.59 9.02 -13.89
C LEU A 39 -10.11 10.39 -13.45
N SER A 40 -10.08 10.67 -12.13
CA SER A 40 -10.31 12.00 -11.59
C SER A 40 -9.16 12.38 -10.65
N GLY A 41 -8.62 13.56 -10.83
CA GLY A 41 -7.47 14.06 -10.07
C GLY A 41 -7.79 15.11 -9.03
N GLY A 42 -9.07 15.35 -8.73
CA GLY A 42 -9.53 16.31 -7.72
C GLY A 42 -11.02 16.24 -7.51
N THR A 43 -11.53 17.09 -6.62
CA THR A 43 -12.95 17.26 -6.28
C THR A 43 -13.42 18.65 -6.68
N GLY A 44 -14.74 18.81 -6.87
CA GLY A 44 -15.36 20.08 -7.21
C GLY A 44 -15.16 20.55 -8.65
N GLU A 45 -15.62 21.74 -8.93
CA GLU A 45 -15.55 22.36 -10.26
C GLU A 45 -14.11 22.76 -10.60
N LYS A 46 -13.69 22.45 -11.82
CA LYS A 46 -12.39 22.87 -12.33
C LYS A 46 -12.40 24.36 -12.69
N THR A 47 -11.79 25.17 -11.83
CA THR A 47 -11.72 26.63 -11.99
C THR A 47 -10.45 27.13 -12.67
N ILE A 48 -9.41 26.29 -12.76
CA ILE A 48 -8.11 26.65 -13.35
C ILE A 48 -7.68 25.63 -14.40
N ASN A 49 -7.06 26.12 -15.47
CA ASN A 49 -6.41 25.27 -16.46
C ASN A 49 -5.05 24.80 -15.93
N PHE A 50 -4.63 23.58 -16.30
CA PHE A 50 -3.36 22.96 -15.89
C PHE A 50 -3.21 22.80 -14.36
N GLY A 51 -4.31 22.71 -13.61
CA GLY A 51 -4.27 22.38 -12.20
C GLY A 51 -3.70 20.97 -11.95
N THR A 52 -3.24 20.74 -10.73
CA THR A 52 -2.65 19.46 -10.32
C THR A 52 -3.64 18.30 -10.50
N ASN A 53 -3.25 17.30 -11.28
CA ASN A 53 -3.95 16.02 -11.33
C ASN A 53 -3.40 15.10 -10.25
N ARG A 54 -4.10 14.97 -9.13
CA ARG A 54 -3.62 14.20 -7.97
C ARG A 54 -3.54 12.70 -8.24
N ALA A 55 -4.31 12.20 -9.19
CA ALA A 55 -4.26 10.78 -9.56
C ALA A 55 -2.91 10.38 -10.19
N THR A 56 -2.23 11.32 -10.86
CA THR A 56 -1.00 11.06 -11.60
C THR A 56 0.22 11.82 -11.08
N GLN A 57 0.02 12.83 -10.26
CA GLN A 57 1.10 13.73 -9.82
C GLN A 57 1.29 13.76 -8.31
N SER A 58 0.26 13.41 -7.51
CA SER A 58 0.35 13.45 -6.06
C SER A 58 0.80 12.09 -5.53
N LYS A 59 2.04 12.02 -5.06
CA LYS A 59 2.60 10.82 -4.43
C LYS A 59 2.29 10.81 -2.95
N ARG A 60 1.87 9.64 -2.45
CA ARG A 60 1.58 9.40 -1.03
C ARG A 60 2.08 8.01 -0.63
N PRO A 61 2.54 7.83 0.62
CA PRO A 61 2.81 6.49 1.12
C PRO A 61 1.55 5.62 1.03
N PRO A 62 1.61 4.47 0.34
CA PRO A 62 0.44 3.60 0.16
C PRO A 62 0.00 2.91 1.45
N GLY A 63 0.86 2.87 2.46
CA GLY A 63 0.59 2.13 3.69
C GLY A 63 0.30 0.66 3.40
N SER A 64 -0.53 0.04 4.21
CA SER A 64 -0.83 -1.40 4.09
C SER A 64 -1.50 -1.82 2.78
N SER A 65 -1.96 -0.89 1.94
CA SER A 65 -2.48 -1.23 0.62
C SER A 65 -1.43 -1.80 -0.34
N ILE A 66 -0.14 -1.58 -0.04
CA ILE A 66 0.97 -2.14 -0.84
C ILE A 66 1.20 -3.64 -0.57
N LYS A 67 0.80 -4.16 0.58
CA LYS A 67 1.10 -5.54 1.01
C LYS A 67 0.77 -6.61 -0.03
N PRO A 68 -0.39 -6.57 -0.71
CA PRO A 68 -0.71 -7.55 -1.76
C PRO A 68 0.33 -7.58 -2.88
N ILE A 69 0.83 -6.43 -3.31
CA ILE A 69 1.71 -6.30 -4.47
C ILE A 69 3.20 -6.30 -4.13
N ALA A 70 3.58 -5.86 -2.94
CA ALA A 70 4.98 -5.84 -2.54
C ALA A 70 5.41 -7.11 -1.80
N THR A 71 4.51 -7.77 -1.09
CA THR A 71 4.86 -8.86 -0.19
C THR A 71 4.21 -10.18 -0.61
N TYR A 72 2.88 -10.24 -0.62
CA TYR A 72 2.17 -11.51 -0.79
C TYR A 72 2.17 -12.00 -2.25
N GLY A 73 1.90 -11.13 -3.21
CA GLY A 73 1.87 -11.46 -4.63
C GLY A 73 3.17 -12.05 -5.14
N PRO A 74 4.31 -11.35 -5.03
CA PRO A 74 5.59 -11.89 -5.46
C PRO A 74 6.00 -13.16 -4.70
N ALA A 75 5.68 -13.27 -3.41
CA ALA A 75 5.97 -14.49 -2.66
C ALA A 75 5.11 -15.68 -3.14
N MET A 76 3.87 -15.45 -3.58
CA MET A 76 3.02 -16.47 -4.20
C MET A 76 3.53 -16.83 -5.60
N GLU A 77 3.91 -15.85 -6.41
CA GLU A 77 4.45 -16.08 -7.76
C GLU A 77 5.71 -16.97 -7.73
N LEU A 78 6.57 -16.76 -6.74
CA LEU A 78 7.77 -17.57 -6.53
C LEU A 78 7.50 -18.90 -5.81
N GLY A 79 6.25 -19.22 -5.50
CA GLY A 79 5.88 -20.46 -4.82
C GLY A 79 6.33 -20.56 -3.36
N LEU A 80 6.74 -19.45 -2.73
CA LEU A 80 7.21 -19.42 -1.34
C LEU A 80 6.06 -19.60 -0.35
N ILE A 81 4.86 -19.17 -0.74
CA ILE A 81 3.63 -19.26 0.06
C ILE A 81 2.43 -19.56 -0.82
N THR A 82 1.36 -20.04 -0.18
CA THR A 82 0.00 -20.09 -0.73
C THR A 82 -0.94 -19.41 0.26
N GLN A 83 -2.19 -19.18 -0.12
CA GLN A 83 -3.19 -18.63 0.80
C GLN A 83 -3.43 -19.49 2.05
N TYR A 84 -3.12 -20.78 1.99
CA TYR A 84 -3.29 -21.74 3.09
C TYR A 84 -2.00 -21.98 3.89
N THR A 85 -0.88 -21.42 3.46
CA THR A 85 0.38 -21.50 4.21
C THR A 85 0.17 -20.94 5.61
N GLN A 86 0.56 -21.69 6.62
CA GLN A 86 0.50 -21.25 8.01
C GLN A 86 1.74 -20.46 8.39
N VAL A 87 1.52 -19.43 9.19
CA VAL A 87 2.56 -18.55 9.73
C VAL A 87 2.24 -18.21 11.17
N ASN A 88 3.27 -18.09 12.00
CA ASN A 88 3.10 -17.72 13.40
C ASN A 88 3.14 -16.18 13.54
N ASP A 89 2.00 -15.59 13.83
CA ASP A 89 1.91 -14.19 14.24
C ASP A 89 2.27 -14.07 15.73
N ALA A 90 3.55 -13.90 16.01
CA ALA A 90 4.08 -13.78 17.37
C ALA A 90 4.87 -12.48 17.53
N PRO A 91 5.02 -11.96 18.75
CA PRO A 91 5.95 -10.88 19.03
C PRO A 91 7.39 -11.36 18.86
N ASP A 92 8.29 -10.45 18.60
CA ASP A 92 9.74 -10.65 18.68
C ASP A 92 10.33 -11.72 17.74
N ILE A 93 9.69 -11.97 16.59
CA ILE A 93 10.28 -12.81 15.54
C ILE A 93 11.48 -12.08 14.93
N LYS A 94 12.60 -12.77 14.85
CA LYS A 94 13.81 -12.22 14.24
C LYS A 94 13.73 -12.32 12.73
N LEU A 95 13.99 -11.19 12.05
CA LEU A 95 14.16 -11.09 10.62
C LEU A 95 15.65 -11.12 10.25
N SER A 96 15.95 -11.49 9.02
CA SER A 96 17.33 -11.62 8.54
C SER A 96 18.00 -10.25 8.42
N GLY A 97 19.19 -10.11 9.03
CA GLY A 97 20.02 -8.91 8.86
C GLY A 97 19.51 -7.63 9.54
N THR A 98 18.45 -7.70 10.34
CA THR A 98 17.90 -6.54 11.04
C THR A 98 17.44 -6.86 12.45
N SER A 99 17.46 -5.87 13.33
CA SER A 99 16.83 -5.92 14.65
C SER A 99 15.40 -5.35 14.63
N TRP A 100 14.98 -4.76 13.49
CA TRP A 100 13.65 -4.20 13.34
C TRP A 100 12.59 -5.31 13.22
N TYR A 101 11.49 -5.14 13.94
CA TYR A 101 10.30 -5.96 13.81
C TYR A 101 9.06 -5.13 14.14
N PRO A 102 8.03 -5.14 13.28
CA PRO A 102 6.85 -4.29 13.47
C PRO A 102 5.90 -4.88 14.51
N LYS A 103 5.06 -4.00 15.07
CA LYS A 103 3.87 -4.40 15.82
C LYS A 103 2.63 -4.34 14.93
N ASN A 104 1.64 -5.18 15.22
CA ASN A 104 0.34 -5.09 14.58
C ASN A 104 -0.40 -3.82 15.02
N SER A 105 -1.15 -3.20 14.09
CA SER A 105 -2.06 -2.10 14.42
C SER A 105 -3.14 -2.60 15.39
N GLY A 106 -3.36 -1.84 16.46
CA GLY A 106 -4.30 -2.26 17.52
C GLY A 106 -3.71 -3.20 18.57
N GLY A 107 -2.46 -3.64 18.39
CA GLY A 107 -1.75 -4.52 19.32
C GLY A 107 -2.20 -5.99 19.23
N GLY A 108 -1.49 -6.85 19.97
CA GLY A 108 -1.79 -8.27 20.02
C GLY A 108 -1.24 -9.08 18.85
N ASN A 109 -1.24 -10.40 19.08
CA ASN A 109 -0.81 -11.40 18.12
C ASN A 109 -1.83 -12.53 18.08
N TYR A 110 -1.94 -13.20 16.96
CA TYR A 110 -2.99 -14.21 16.70
C TYR A 110 -2.45 -15.65 16.73
N GLY A 111 -1.14 -15.83 16.96
CA GLY A 111 -0.52 -17.16 16.92
C GLY A 111 -0.45 -17.73 15.51
N VAL A 112 -0.65 -19.03 15.37
CA VAL A 112 -0.59 -19.71 14.07
C VAL A 112 -1.87 -19.49 13.28
N ILE A 113 -1.74 -18.81 12.16
CA ILE A 113 -2.85 -18.45 11.24
C ILE A 113 -2.45 -18.68 9.79
N THR A 114 -3.41 -18.62 8.88
CA THR A 114 -3.16 -18.71 7.44
C THR A 114 -2.73 -17.36 6.84
N ILE A 115 -2.02 -17.40 5.72
CA ILE A 115 -1.69 -16.19 4.94
C ILE A 115 -2.94 -15.42 4.54
N ARG A 116 -4.02 -16.11 4.16
CA ARG A 116 -5.32 -15.48 3.85
C ARG A 116 -5.83 -14.65 5.03
N GLU A 117 -5.83 -15.22 6.22
CA GLU A 117 -6.28 -14.54 7.43
C GLU A 117 -5.35 -13.37 7.81
N ALA A 118 -4.04 -13.56 7.69
CA ALA A 118 -3.05 -12.54 7.95
C ALA A 118 -3.23 -11.32 7.03
N LEU A 119 -3.48 -11.55 5.74
CA LEU A 119 -3.76 -10.48 4.77
C LEU A 119 -5.10 -9.79 5.07
N GLN A 120 -6.15 -10.55 5.34
CA GLN A 120 -7.46 -10.03 5.69
C GLN A 120 -7.42 -9.10 6.92
N ARG A 121 -6.59 -9.44 7.91
CA ARG A 121 -6.35 -8.63 9.13
C ARG A 121 -5.29 -7.57 8.94
N SER A 122 -4.63 -7.56 7.80
CA SER A 122 -3.53 -6.62 7.50
C SER A 122 -2.39 -6.65 8.52
N LEU A 123 -1.99 -7.85 8.97
CA LEU A 123 -0.98 -8.00 10.02
C LEU A 123 0.41 -7.55 9.54
N ASN A 124 1.01 -6.66 10.30
CA ASN A 124 2.33 -6.10 10.00
C ASN A 124 3.45 -7.13 10.22
N THR A 125 3.35 -7.86 11.32
CA THR A 125 4.28 -8.90 11.72
C THR A 125 4.41 -9.99 10.66
N VAL A 126 3.28 -10.44 10.12
CA VAL A 126 3.27 -11.48 9.07
C VAL A 126 3.78 -10.92 7.74
N SER A 127 3.38 -9.69 7.37
CA SER A 127 3.92 -9.06 6.17
C SER A 127 5.45 -8.98 6.21
N ALA A 128 6.04 -8.60 7.34
CA ALA A 128 7.48 -8.55 7.51
C ALA A 128 8.13 -9.94 7.40
N GLN A 129 7.53 -10.97 7.98
CA GLN A 129 8.04 -12.35 7.89
C GLN A 129 8.00 -12.89 6.45
N ILE A 130 6.94 -12.59 5.70
CA ILE A 130 6.85 -12.99 4.29
C ILE A 130 7.85 -12.22 3.44
N LEU A 131 8.04 -10.94 3.71
CA LEU A 131 9.08 -10.14 3.05
C LEU A 131 10.49 -10.67 3.35
N ASP A 132 10.73 -11.16 4.57
CA ASP A 132 12.00 -11.80 4.92
C ASP A 132 12.27 -13.06 4.08
N LYS A 133 11.26 -13.90 3.89
CA LYS A 133 11.35 -15.08 3.01
C LYS A 133 11.56 -14.71 1.54
N LEU A 134 10.87 -13.65 1.08
CA LEU A 134 10.98 -13.13 -0.28
C LEU A 134 12.30 -12.42 -0.52
N THR A 135 12.82 -11.75 0.47
CA THR A 135 13.86 -10.72 0.53
C THR A 135 13.37 -9.32 0.11
N PRO A 136 13.82 -8.25 0.77
CA PRO A 136 13.51 -6.89 0.35
C PRO A 136 13.94 -6.60 -1.09
N ARG A 137 15.06 -7.13 -1.53
CA ARG A 137 15.58 -6.95 -2.90
C ARG A 137 14.63 -7.52 -3.95
N ALA A 138 14.17 -8.74 -3.78
CA ALA A 138 13.24 -9.36 -4.74
C ALA A 138 11.89 -8.62 -4.81
N SER A 139 11.38 -8.16 -3.66
CA SER A 139 10.17 -7.32 -3.60
C SER A 139 10.35 -5.99 -4.34
N TYR A 140 11.46 -5.31 -4.10
CA TYR A 140 11.79 -4.04 -4.74
C TYR A 140 11.87 -4.18 -6.27
N GLU A 141 12.59 -5.19 -6.76
CA GLU A 141 12.71 -5.48 -8.18
C GLU A 141 11.36 -5.88 -8.81
N PHE A 142 10.54 -6.62 -8.10
CA PHE A 142 9.19 -6.96 -8.55
C PHE A 142 8.34 -5.70 -8.77
N LEU A 143 8.31 -4.79 -7.80
CA LEU A 143 7.57 -3.52 -7.93
C LEU A 143 8.10 -2.66 -9.09
N LYS A 144 9.43 -2.58 -9.22
CA LYS A 144 10.09 -1.75 -10.23
C LYS A 144 9.96 -2.32 -11.64
N ASP A 145 10.35 -3.59 -11.81
CA ASP A 145 10.57 -4.19 -13.13
C ASP A 145 9.33 -4.92 -13.67
N LYS A 146 8.49 -5.48 -12.77
CA LYS A 146 7.27 -6.18 -13.16
C LYS A 146 6.06 -5.26 -13.15
N LEU A 147 5.91 -4.43 -12.13
CA LEU A 147 4.75 -3.54 -11.99
C LEU A 147 5.00 -2.12 -12.50
N GLY A 148 6.25 -1.77 -12.83
CA GLY A 148 6.58 -0.48 -13.41
C GLY A 148 6.44 0.70 -12.45
N VAL A 149 6.60 0.49 -11.15
CA VAL A 149 6.59 1.57 -10.16
C VAL A 149 7.84 2.42 -10.33
N THR A 150 7.68 3.67 -10.74
CA THR A 150 8.79 4.57 -11.10
C THR A 150 9.26 5.46 -9.95
N SER A 151 8.47 5.57 -8.90
CA SER A 151 8.72 6.49 -7.78
C SER A 151 9.57 5.91 -6.64
N LEU A 152 9.95 4.62 -6.72
CA LEU A 152 10.77 3.95 -5.72
C LEU A 152 12.15 4.61 -5.59
N ALA A 153 12.59 4.84 -4.36
CA ALA A 153 13.96 5.22 -4.02
C ALA A 153 14.77 3.98 -3.62
N GLU A 154 16.10 4.02 -3.75
CA GLU A 154 16.96 2.91 -3.31
C GLU A 154 16.82 2.63 -1.79
N SER A 155 16.52 3.65 -0.99
CA SER A 155 16.20 3.52 0.43
C SER A 155 14.92 2.71 0.71
N ASP A 156 14.05 2.53 -0.29
CA ASP A 156 12.83 1.72 -0.15
C ASP A 156 13.12 0.21 -0.23
N CYS A 157 14.34 -0.18 -0.64
CA CYS A 157 14.76 -1.58 -0.63
C CYS A 157 15.07 -2.08 0.79
N ASP A 158 14.08 -1.97 1.69
CA ASP A 158 14.18 -2.33 3.10
C ASP A 158 12.82 -2.84 3.63
N TYR A 159 12.82 -3.39 4.83
CA TYR A 159 11.66 -4.02 5.44
C TYR A 159 10.48 -3.07 5.64
N ALA A 160 10.69 -1.94 6.32
CA ALA A 160 9.59 -1.04 6.66
C ALA A 160 8.90 -0.42 5.43
N PRO A 161 9.62 0.09 4.41
CA PRO A 161 8.98 0.59 3.19
C PRO A 161 8.14 -0.47 2.48
N LEU A 162 8.67 -1.68 2.28
CA LEU A 162 8.04 -2.71 1.47
C LEU A 162 6.96 -3.51 2.23
N ALA A 163 7.18 -3.80 3.52
CA ALA A 163 6.20 -4.56 4.31
C ALA A 163 5.03 -3.72 4.80
N LEU A 164 5.21 -2.40 4.99
CA LEU A 164 4.22 -1.51 5.60
C LEU A 164 3.80 -0.35 4.69
N GLY A 165 4.44 -0.17 3.54
CA GLY A 165 4.15 0.90 2.60
C GLY A 165 4.62 2.28 3.03
N GLN A 166 5.71 2.34 3.78
CA GLN A 166 6.34 3.60 4.20
C GLN A 166 7.38 4.05 3.17
N LEU A 167 6.97 4.14 1.90
CA LEU A 167 7.84 4.51 0.80
C LEU A 167 8.30 5.96 0.92
N THR A 168 9.57 6.20 0.63
CA THR A 168 10.26 7.51 0.75
C THR A 168 9.54 8.59 -0.04
N ASN A 169 9.26 8.35 -1.31
CA ASN A 169 8.55 9.28 -2.17
C ASN A 169 7.04 9.04 -2.20
N GLY A 170 6.58 7.87 -1.75
CA GLY A 170 5.23 7.40 -1.98
C GLY A 170 5.00 7.00 -3.45
N ILE A 171 3.75 6.67 -3.78
CA ILE A 171 3.28 6.35 -5.14
C ILE A 171 2.07 7.21 -5.48
N THR A 172 1.77 7.35 -6.76
CA THR A 172 0.52 7.97 -7.23
C THR A 172 -0.62 6.95 -7.20
N VAL A 173 -1.87 7.40 -7.30
CA VAL A 173 -3.02 6.49 -7.42
C VAL A 173 -2.96 5.67 -8.71
N ARG A 174 -2.32 6.20 -9.75
CA ARG A 174 -2.17 5.54 -11.04
C ARG A 174 -1.07 4.46 -11.03
N GLU A 175 0.02 4.66 -10.30
CA GLU A 175 1.05 3.63 -10.11
C GLU A 175 0.54 2.45 -9.30
#